data_723b93710fa381d15e1f0c5bbd0efeb4
#
_entry.id   723b93710fa381d15e1f0c5bbd0efeb4
#
_cell.length_a   1.000
_cell.length_b   1.000
_cell.length_c   1.000
_cell.angle_alpha   90.00
_cell.angle_beta   90.00
_cell.angle_gamma   90.00
#
_symmetry.space_group_name_H-M   'P 1'
#
loop_
_entity.id
_entity.type
_entity.pdbx_description
1 polymer ?
#
loop_
_entity_poly.entity_id
_entity_poly.type
_entity_poly.pdbx_seq_one_letter_code
_entity_poly.pdbx_strand_id
1 'polypeptide(L)'
;MIEIKTSPLSDGEFNRGVFATCDIKKGTLFHEAPVVPYPNEQHKYIERTVLEDYVYEYGINHSAVVLGYGMLFNHSYEPNATYEINFDKHTFDYYAYKDIKASEEILINYNGEVDDYEPLWFNKDKEDEN
;
A
#
# COMPACT_ATOMS: atom_id res chain seq x y z
N MET A 1 -1.48 -16.97 -3.49
CA MET A 1 -1.32 -16.64 -2.07
C MET A 1 -2.23 -15.53 -1.57
N ILE A 2 -2.69 -14.66 -2.45
CA ILE A 2 -3.48 -13.49 -2.07
C ILE A 2 -4.72 -13.34 -2.95
N GLU A 3 -5.76 -12.71 -2.40
CA GLU A 3 -7.01 -12.43 -3.12
C GLU A 3 -7.63 -11.12 -2.64
N ILE A 4 -8.50 -10.56 -3.46
CA ILE A 4 -9.23 -9.32 -3.14
C ILE A 4 -10.60 -9.69 -2.60
N LYS A 5 -10.96 -9.09 -1.47
CA LYS A 5 -12.28 -9.25 -0.84
C LYS A 5 -12.75 -7.92 -0.26
N THR A 6 -14.02 -7.85 0.13
CA THR A 6 -14.54 -6.76 0.92
C THR A 6 -13.80 -6.66 2.25
N SER A 7 -13.38 -5.46 2.64
CA SER A 7 -12.66 -5.22 3.88
C SER A 7 -13.48 -4.40 4.86
N PRO A 8 -13.54 -4.78 6.15
CA PRO A 8 -14.18 -3.95 7.17
C PRO A 8 -13.37 -2.69 7.51
N LEU A 9 -12.10 -2.63 7.09
CA LEU A 9 -11.21 -1.50 7.36
C LEU A 9 -11.30 -0.38 6.32
N SER A 10 -11.94 -0.66 5.18
CA SER A 10 -12.14 0.29 4.10
C SER A 10 -13.62 0.66 4.05
N ASP A 11 -13.91 1.94 3.98
CA ASP A 11 -15.27 2.43 3.77
C ASP A 11 -15.41 3.02 2.36
N GLY A 12 -16.63 3.33 1.97
CA GLY A 12 -16.91 3.86 0.65
C GLY A 12 -17.47 2.82 -0.31
N GLU A 13 -17.62 3.22 -1.56
CA GLU A 13 -18.33 2.43 -2.57
C GLU A 13 -17.59 1.14 -2.93
N PHE A 14 -16.25 1.17 -2.90
CA PHE A 14 -15.41 0.06 -3.33
C PHE A 14 -14.52 -0.45 -2.18
N ASN A 15 -15.11 -0.71 -1.04
CA ASN A 15 -14.42 -1.10 0.19
C ASN A 15 -13.79 -2.49 0.07
N ARG A 16 -12.58 -2.55 -0.51
CA ARG A 16 -11.85 -3.79 -0.74
C ARG A 16 -10.53 -3.79 0.02
N GLY A 17 -10.00 -4.98 0.21
CA GLY A 17 -8.67 -5.21 0.73
C GLY A 17 -8.08 -6.48 0.14
N VAL A 18 -6.86 -6.79 0.52
CA VAL A 18 -6.14 -7.99 0.07
C VAL A 18 -6.02 -8.95 1.23
N PHE A 19 -6.35 -10.22 0.99
CA PHE A 19 -6.42 -11.26 2.00
C PHE A 19 -5.54 -12.43 1.63
N ALA A 20 -4.96 -13.09 2.62
CA ALA A 20 -4.18 -14.30 2.40
C ALA A 20 -5.11 -15.47 2.07
N THR A 21 -4.78 -16.25 1.05
CA THR A 21 -5.51 -17.49 0.71
C THR A 21 -4.91 -18.72 1.38
N CYS A 22 -3.72 -18.59 1.94
CA CYS A 22 -3.01 -19.66 2.66
C CYS A 22 -2.14 -19.01 3.72
N ASP A 23 -1.58 -19.83 4.60
CA ASP A 23 -0.61 -19.34 5.59
C ASP A 23 0.64 -18.85 4.87
N ILE A 24 1.13 -17.66 5.28
CA ILE A 24 2.34 -17.04 4.72
C ILE A 24 3.29 -16.82 5.88
N LYS A 25 4.46 -17.45 5.82
CA LYS A 25 5.47 -17.32 6.87
C LYS A 25 6.17 -15.97 6.81
N LYS A 26 6.52 -15.43 7.97
CA LYS A 26 7.36 -14.25 8.11
C LYS A 26 8.58 -14.33 7.18
N GLY A 27 8.85 -13.25 6.47
CA GLY A 27 9.97 -13.15 5.54
C GLY A 27 9.68 -13.62 4.12
N THR A 28 8.49 -14.18 3.88
CA THR A 28 8.13 -14.63 2.53
C THR A 28 7.83 -13.46 1.62
N LEU A 29 8.45 -13.42 0.45
CA LEU A 29 8.09 -12.54 -0.64
C LEU A 29 6.83 -13.11 -1.29
N PHE A 30 5.70 -12.43 -1.16
CA PHE A 30 4.43 -12.96 -1.65
C PHE A 30 3.86 -12.20 -2.85
N HIS A 31 4.40 -11.03 -3.17
CA HIS A 31 3.92 -10.25 -4.32
C HIS A 31 5.00 -9.31 -4.82
N GLU A 32 5.26 -9.34 -6.12
CA GLU A 32 6.11 -8.37 -6.80
C GLU A 32 5.21 -7.53 -7.71
N ALA A 33 5.02 -6.28 -7.36
CA ALA A 33 4.10 -5.40 -8.07
C ALA A 33 4.87 -4.49 -9.03
N PRO A 34 4.67 -4.63 -10.35
CA PRO A 34 5.28 -3.69 -11.30
C PRO A 34 4.74 -2.29 -11.06
N VAL A 35 5.55 -1.28 -11.35
CA VAL A 35 5.13 0.12 -11.17
C VAL A 35 5.21 0.89 -12.49
N VAL A 36 4.37 1.92 -12.57
CA VAL A 36 4.45 2.93 -13.62
C VAL A 36 4.88 4.23 -12.96
N PRO A 37 6.18 4.58 -13.02
CA PRO A 37 6.66 5.84 -12.47
C PRO A 37 6.20 7.02 -13.29
N TYR A 38 5.98 8.16 -12.62
CA TYR A 38 5.74 9.42 -13.31
C TYR A 38 6.45 10.55 -12.55
N PRO A 39 6.90 11.60 -13.26
CA PRO A 39 7.57 12.73 -12.60
C PRO A 39 6.57 13.53 -11.75
N ASN A 40 7.02 14.00 -10.58
CA ASN A 40 6.16 14.71 -9.63
C ASN A 40 5.55 16.00 -10.21
N GLU A 41 6.15 16.58 -11.26
CA GLU A 41 5.57 17.74 -11.95
C GLU A 41 4.21 17.42 -12.60
N GLN A 42 3.93 16.14 -12.85
CA GLN A 42 2.64 15.68 -13.38
C GLN A 42 1.62 15.38 -12.29
N HIS A 43 2.03 15.40 -11.03
CA HIS A 43 1.15 15.03 -9.91
C HIS A 43 -0.09 15.93 -9.81
N LYS A 44 0.01 17.16 -10.27
CA LYS A 44 -1.12 18.12 -10.31
C LYS A 44 -2.34 17.58 -11.07
N TYR A 45 -2.14 16.64 -11.99
CA TYR A 45 -3.24 16.02 -12.71
C TYR A 45 -3.83 14.84 -11.92
N ILE A 46 -3.00 14.17 -11.13
CA ILE A 46 -3.43 13.03 -10.29
C ILE A 46 -4.18 13.53 -9.05
N GLU A 47 -3.77 14.65 -8.46
CA GLU A 47 -4.35 15.17 -7.22
C GLU A 47 -5.82 15.55 -7.33
N ARG A 48 -6.33 15.66 -8.56
CA ARG A 48 -7.75 15.93 -8.84
C ARG A 48 -8.55 14.66 -9.07
N THR A 49 -7.94 13.50 -8.87
CA THR A 49 -8.55 12.20 -9.12
C THR A 49 -8.50 11.34 -7.86
N VAL A 50 -9.28 10.27 -7.87
CA VAL A 50 -9.25 9.29 -6.78
C VAL A 50 -7.86 8.65 -6.62
N LEU A 51 -7.04 8.66 -7.66
CA LEU A 51 -5.72 8.03 -7.65
C LEU A 51 -4.75 8.70 -6.67
N GLU A 52 -4.99 9.94 -6.26
CA GLU A 52 -4.13 10.62 -5.30
C GLU A 52 -3.95 9.83 -4.00
N ASP A 53 -4.99 9.15 -3.55
CA ASP A 53 -4.95 8.37 -2.30
C ASP A 53 -4.25 7.02 -2.46
N TYR A 54 -3.91 6.63 -3.69
CA TYR A 54 -3.38 5.30 -4.00
C TYR A 54 -1.94 5.30 -4.48
N VAL A 55 -1.42 6.44 -4.97
CA VAL A 55 -0.06 6.48 -5.51
C VAL A 55 0.99 6.54 -4.40
N TYR A 56 2.20 6.10 -4.73
CA TYR A 56 3.32 6.02 -3.80
C TYR A 56 4.46 6.94 -4.24
N GLU A 57 5.28 7.37 -3.29
CA GLU A 57 6.56 7.99 -3.62
C GLU A 57 7.48 6.96 -4.26
N TYR A 58 8.25 7.39 -5.26
CA TYR A 58 9.16 6.52 -6.00
C TYR A 58 10.49 7.22 -6.26
N GLY A 59 11.35 7.18 -5.24
CA GLY A 59 12.65 7.83 -5.30
C GLY A 59 12.56 9.34 -5.39
N ILE A 60 13.58 9.95 -5.99
CA ILE A 60 13.71 11.40 -6.09
C ILE A 60 12.85 11.92 -7.24
N ASN A 61 11.99 12.91 -6.97
CA ASN A 61 11.18 13.63 -7.96
C ASN A 61 10.20 12.76 -8.76
N HIS A 62 9.90 11.55 -8.30
CA HIS A 62 8.94 10.65 -8.95
C HIS A 62 7.93 10.12 -7.96
N SER A 63 6.77 9.78 -8.48
CA SER A 63 5.74 9.00 -7.82
C SER A 63 5.39 7.81 -8.71
N ALA A 64 4.65 6.85 -8.20
CA ALA A 64 4.35 5.65 -8.97
C ALA A 64 2.92 5.17 -8.78
N VAL A 65 2.36 4.69 -9.87
CA VAL A 65 1.18 3.83 -9.85
C VAL A 65 1.69 2.41 -9.71
N VAL A 66 1.24 1.71 -8.66
CA VAL A 66 1.67 0.35 -8.36
C VAL A 66 0.61 -0.61 -8.86
N LEU A 67 0.98 -1.48 -9.78
CA LEU A 67 0.07 -2.40 -10.42
C LEU A 67 -0.15 -3.67 -9.59
N GLY A 68 -0.91 -4.61 -10.11
CA GLY A 68 -1.27 -5.81 -9.38
C GLY A 68 -2.13 -5.46 -8.17
N TYR A 69 -1.75 -5.94 -6.99
CA TYR A 69 -2.48 -5.68 -5.76
C TYR A 69 -1.91 -4.51 -4.95
N GLY A 70 -0.83 -3.89 -5.43
CA GLY A 70 -0.06 -2.92 -4.64
C GLY A 70 -0.85 -1.73 -4.11
N MET A 71 -1.83 -1.24 -4.86
CA MET A 71 -2.65 -0.10 -4.48
C MET A 71 -3.88 -0.48 -3.67
N LEU A 72 -4.08 -1.77 -3.39
CA LEU A 72 -5.28 -2.27 -2.73
C LEU A 72 -5.05 -2.75 -1.29
N PHE A 73 -3.80 -2.80 -0.83
CA PHE A 73 -3.50 -3.10 0.57
C PHE A 73 -3.98 -1.96 1.46
N ASN A 74 -4.71 -2.29 2.51
CA ASN A 74 -5.16 -1.30 3.48
C ASN A 74 -4.07 -0.99 4.50
N HIS A 75 -4.21 0.17 5.15
CA HIS A 75 -3.23 0.67 6.12
C HIS A 75 -3.48 0.13 7.52
N SER A 76 -2.39 -0.12 8.25
CA SER A 76 -2.40 -0.30 9.69
C SER A 76 -1.07 0.19 10.28
N TYR A 77 -1.13 0.76 11.48
CA TYR A 77 0.07 1.05 12.26
C TYR A 77 0.63 -0.21 12.94
N GLU A 78 -0.11 -1.33 12.87
CA GLU A 78 0.35 -2.66 13.29
C GLU A 78 0.29 -3.59 12.07
N PRO A 79 1.16 -3.36 11.06
CA PRO A 79 1.08 -4.10 9.81
C PRO A 79 1.58 -5.54 9.97
N ASN A 80 1.08 -6.44 9.13
CA ASN A 80 1.60 -7.79 9.02
C ASN A 80 2.46 -7.99 7.77
N ALA A 81 2.56 -6.97 6.93
CA ALA A 81 3.36 -6.99 5.72
C ALA A 81 4.10 -5.67 5.55
N THR A 82 5.14 -5.70 4.74
CA THR A 82 5.93 -4.53 4.37
C THR A 82 6.36 -4.64 2.92
N TYR A 83 6.95 -3.58 2.38
CA TYR A 83 7.47 -3.61 1.01
C TYR A 83 8.84 -2.95 0.92
N GLU A 84 9.57 -3.35 -0.09
CA GLU A 84 10.83 -2.73 -0.50
C GLU A 84 10.70 -2.31 -1.97
N ILE A 85 11.28 -1.15 -2.30
CA ILE A 85 11.29 -0.68 -3.69
C ILE A 85 12.51 -1.26 -4.38
N ASN A 86 12.28 -1.99 -5.46
CA ASN A 86 13.34 -2.50 -6.33
C ASN A 86 13.43 -1.60 -7.55
N PHE A 87 14.38 -0.64 -7.53
CA PHE A 87 14.53 0.32 -8.62
C PHE A 87 15.08 -0.31 -9.90
N ASP A 88 15.83 -1.41 -9.78
CA ASP A 88 16.40 -2.10 -10.95
C ASP A 88 15.32 -2.78 -11.77
N LYS A 89 14.34 -3.41 -11.10
CA LYS A 89 13.23 -4.10 -11.75
C LYS A 89 11.99 -3.23 -11.92
N HIS A 90 11.95 -2.06 -11.29
CA HIS A 90 10.76 -1.21 -11.20
C HIS A 90 9.57 -1.97 -10.62
N THR A 91 9.81 -2.56 -9.43
CA THR A 91 8.77 -3.27 -8.68
C THR A 91 8.74 -2.82 -7.22
N PHE A 92 7.57 -2.97 -6.60
CA PHE A 92 7.44 -2.99 -5.15
C PHE A 92 7.34 -4.45 -4.73
N ASP A 93 8.27 -4.88 -3.89
CA ASP A 93 8.38 -6.27 -3.44
C ASP A 93 7.78 -6.39 -2.04
N TYR A 94 6.67 -7.11 -1.92
CA TYR A 94 5.90 -7.22 -0.67
C TYR A 94 6.27 -8.49 0.08
N TYR A 95 6.60 -8.33 1.36
CA TYR A 95 7.05 -9.39 2.25
C TYR A 95 6.14 -9.49 3.46
N ALA A 96 5.95 -10.71 3.98
CA ALA A 96 5.32 -10.90 5.28
C ALA A 96 6.25 -10.40 6.38
N TYR A 97 5.76 -9.44 7.19
CA TYR A 97 6.50 -8.88 8.33
C TYR A 97 6.39 -9.78 9.56
N LYS A 98 5.32 -10.55 9.64
CA LYS A 98 5.07 -11.61 10.62
C LYS A 98 4.34 -12.74 9.93
N ASP A 99 4.12 -13.85 10.65
CA ASP A 99 3.32 -14.93 10.10
C ASP A 99 1.90 -14.44 9.84
N ILE A 100 1.39 -14.72 8.65
CA ILE A 100 0.03 -14.35 8.24
C ILE A 100 -0.73 -15.66 8.02
N LYS A 101 -1.91 -15.76 8.64
CA LYS A 101 -2.74 -16.95 8.48
C LYS A 101 -3.71 -16.81 7.32
N ALA A 102 -4.09 -17.92 6.75
CA ALA A 102 -5.14 -17.96 5.73
C ALA A 102 -6.37 -17.18 6.20
N SER A 103 -6.95 -16.41 5.31
CA SER A 103 -8.12 -15.55 5.53
C SER A 103 -7.85 -14.25 6.30
N GLU A 104 -6.64 -14.03 6.80
CA GLU A 104 -6.30 -12.73 7.40
C GLU A 104 -6.13 -11.67 6.31
N GLU A 105 -6.55 -10.45 6.63
CA GLU A 105 -6.27 -9.30 5.77
C GLU A 105 -4.80 -8.93 5.85
N ILE A 106 -4.21 -8.64 4.69
CA ILE A 106 -2.82 -8.20 4.58
C ILE A 106 -2.79 -6.69 4.66
N LEU A 107 -2.07 -6.16 5.65
CA LEU A 107 -2.02 -4.73 5.98
C LEU A 107 -0.59 -4.24 5.93
N ILE A 108 -0.43 -3.07 5.35
CA ILE A 108 0.87 -2.37 5.29
C ILE A 108 0.76 -1.04 6.03
N ASN A 109 1.90 -0.46 6.39
CA ASN A 109 1.93 0.92 6.87
C ASN A 109 2.16 1.84 5.67
N TYR A 110 1.21 2.72 5.39
CA TYR A 110 1.28 3.65 4.25
C TYR A 110 2.44 4.64 4.34
N ASN A 111 3.01 4.83 5.53
CA ASN A 111 4.23 5.64 5.70
C ASN A 111 5.49 4.94 5.15
N GLY A 112 5.38 3.67 4.76
CA GLY A 112 6.46 2.91 4.15
C GLY A 112 7.33 2.12 5.11
N GLU A 113 7.32 2.45 6.41
CA GLU A 113 8.07 1.76 7.44
C GLU A 113 7.11 1.17 8.48
N VAL A 114 7.39 -0.05 8.94
CA VAL A 114 6.48 -0.78 9.83
C VAL A 114 6.25 -0.10 11.17
N ASP A 115 7.19 0.71 11.63
CA ASP A 115 7.18 1.38 12.93
C ASP A 115 6.96 2.90 12.83
N ASP A 116 6.54 3.40 11.68
CA ASP A 116 6.26 4.81 11.47
C ASP A 116 4.81 5.12 11.87
N TYR A 117 4.64 5.86 12.96
CA TYR A 117 3.33 6.21 13.52
C TYR A 117 2.86 7.61 13.15
N GLU A 118 3.53 8.27 12.21
CA GLU A 118 3.13 9.59 11.75
C GLU A 118 1.72 9.55 11.14
N PRO A 119 0.89 10.60 11.36
CA PRO A 119 -0.42 10.67 10.72
C PRO A 119 -0.29 10.62 9.20
N LEU A 120 -1.21 9.92 8.55
CA LEU A 120 -1.28 9.91 7.09
C LEU A 120 -1.71 11.30 6.60
N TRP A 121 -1.30 11.67 5.38
CA TRP A 121 -1.57 13.00 4.80
C TRP A 121 -3.06 13.37 4.84
N PHE A 122 -3.95 12.43 4.58
CA PHE A 122 -5.39 12.68 4.59
C PHE A 122 -5.96 12.86 6.01
N ASN A 123 -5.30 12.35 7.04
CA ASN A 123 -5.68 12.56 8.44
C ASN A 123 -5.16 13.90 8.96
N LYS A 124 -4.01 14.38 8.46
CA LYS A 124 -3.47 15.70 8.79
C LYS A 124 -4.42 16.80 8.37
N ASP A 125 -5.01 16.68 7.19
CA ASP A 125 -6.00 17.64 6.70
C ASP A 125 -7.23 17.70 7.60
N LYS A 126 -7.68 16.56 8.12
CA LYS A 126 -8.81 16.50 9.06
C LYS A 126 -8.47 17.12 10.42
N GLU A 127 -7.25 16.96 10.89
CA GLU A 127 -6.78 17.55 12.14
C GLU A 127 -6.68 19.08 12.03
N ASP A 128 -6.25 19.58 10.88
CA ASP A 128 -6.13 21.01 10.61
C ASP A 128 -7.49 21.71 10.51
N GLU A 129 -8.55 21.01 10.21
CA GLU A 129 -9.92 21.52 10.14
C GLU A 129 -10.57 21.69 11.53
N ASN A 130 -9.99 21.12 12.55
CA ASN A 130 -10.45 21.20 13.92
C ASN A 130 -9.67 22.24 14.72
#